data_49c570ca3292d4182a4fdfb80e9c457d
#
_entry.id   49c570ca3292d4182a4fdfb80e9c457d
#
_cell.length_a   1.000
_cell.length_b   1.000
_cell.length_c   1.000
_cell.angle_alpha   90.00
_cell.angle_beta   90.00
_cell.angle_gamma   90.00
#
_symmetry.space_group_name_H-M   'P 1'
#
loop_
_entity.id
_entity.type
_entity.pdbx_description
1 polymer ?
#
loop_
_entity_poly.entity_id
_entity_poly.type
_entity_poly.pdbx_seq_one_letter_code
_entity_poly.pdbx_strand_id
1 'polypeptide(L)'
;MRETGATYPDIEMLPMIASFFETSVDALLGVTEEEKEKFCAELQQSFETAVRAKDVQKTIDIMREIRRNLKEYQHYWFWGLYTEIWKVRLFRDEKVLEEMRLLAEEIFSVCPKNDHWDVIDCMSYMEDDDHIDTFLDTYASREDMSRSSLLFKRYKMREELDKIEPVRQGILWWELSHIITAANDWQLYLCKDPNHFIWFCETQLGYLNAVNNLFPDKKHLISGGTGPDLWCEERIQLGMRYSASFAKLGKMDEAYDAFEDMIRVMEQAMSIVDEEFELGCSSPALKGFTLKSKFCWQKENGKEYKLLCMEHNEWTSWIIPRYYQKSVKNSWFDAMRADRRFDALFERLDKCVICREISPNE
;
A
#
# COMPACT_ATOMS: atom_id res chain seq x y z
N MET A 1 32.61 61.22 8.02
CA MET A 1 33.38 60.03 8.48
C MET A 1 34.21 59.54 7.33
N ARG A 2 35.51 59.38 7.50
CA ARG A 2 36.37 58.81 6.44
C ARG A 2 36.16 57.33 6.41
N GLU A 3 35.69 56.76 5.27
CA GLU A 3 35.74 55.33 4.96
C GLU A 3 37.22 54.93 4.91
N THR A 4 37.74 54.34 5.94
CA THR A 4 39.13 53.97 6.05
C THR A 4 39.43 52.56 5.56
N GLY A 5 38.43 51.78 5.11
CA GLY A 5 38.61 50.42 4.58
C GLY A 5 39.27 49.42 5.56
N ALA A 6 39.30 49.75 6.86
CA ALA A 6 40.13 49.05 7.85
C ALA A 6 39.38 47.97 8.66
N THR A 7 38.06 47.90 8.57
CA THR A 7 37.27 46.88 9.30
C THR A 7 36.06 46.45 8.49
N TYR A 8 35.84 45.16 8.42
CA TYR A 8 34.61 44.59 7.89
C TYR A 8 33.43 44.92 8.83
N PRO A 9 32.21 45.08 8.30
CA PRO A 9 31.01 45.20 9.16
C PRO A 9 30.93 44.03 10.14
N ASP A 10 30.37 44.27 11.29
CA ASP A 10 30.08 43.23 12.25
C ASP A 10 29.07 42.24 11.60
N ILE A 11 29.27 40.95 11.77
CA ILE A 11 28.43 39.91 11.22
C ILE A 11 26.95 40.12 11.57
N GLU A 12 26.68 40.62 12.74
CA GLU A 12 25.31 40.97 13.22
C GLU A 12 24.65 42.08 12.41
N MET A 13 25.42 42.90 11.70
CA MET A 13 24.92 43.99 10.86
C MET A 13 24.63 43.56 9.41
N LEU A 14 25.12 42.41 8.97
CA LEU A 14 24.96 41.97 7.61
C LEU A 14 23.49 41.83 7.18
N PRO A 15 22.57 41.29 8.00
CA PRO A 15 21.15 41.20 7.60
C PRO A 15 20.49 42.59 7.44
N MET A 16 20.86 43.57 8.26
CA MET A 16 20.35 44.93 8.13
C MET A 16 20.89 45.62 6.87
N ILE A 17 22.17 45.42 6.58
CA ILE A 17 22.82 45.98 5.38
C ILE A 17 22.20 45.34 4.11
N ALA A 18 22.02 44.03 4.09
CA ALA A 18 21.37 43.32 3.01
C ALA A 18 19.95 43.82 2.77
N SER A 19 19.16 43.96 3.82
CA SER A 19 17.80 44.52 3.76
C SER A 19 17.77 45.95 3.24
N PHE A 20 18.72 46.80 3.66
CA PHE A 20 18.83 48.17 3.18
C PHE A 20 19.13 48.29 1.68
N PHE A 21 19.93 47.37 1.14
CA PHE A 21 20.26 47.30 -0.28
C PHE A 21 19.30 46.43 -1.08
N GLU A 22 18.23 45.95 -0.48
CA GLU A 22 17.25 45.03 -1.13
C GLU A 22 17.93 43.81 -1.76
N THR A 23 18.95 43.25 -1.11
CA THR A 23 19.72 42.12 -1.56
C THR A 23 19.81 41.03 -0.48
N SER A 24 20.32 39.82 -0.83
CA SER A 24 20.60 38.78 0.16
C SER A 24 21.95 39.02 0.85
N VAL A 25 22.15 38.44 2.05
CA VAL A 25 23.46 38.48 2.73
C VAL A 25 24.52 37.79 1.84
N ASP A 26 24.18 36.73 1.15
CA ASP A 26 25.07 36.01 0.26
C ASP A 26 25.54 36.89 -0.91
N ALA A 27 24.60 37.56 -1.59
CA ALA A 27 24.93 38.49 -2.66
C ALA A 27 25.77 39.68 -2.16
N LEU A 28 25.52 40.14 -0.90
CA LEU A 28 26.34 41.18 -0.28
C LEU A 28 27.76 40.71 0.02
N LEU A 29 27.93 39.43 0.32
CA LEU A 29 29.24 38.79 0.52
C LEU A 29 29.91 38.34 -0.78
N GLY A 30 29.23 38.50 -1.91
CA GLY A 30 29.73 38.10 -3.21
C GLY A 30 29.58 36.59 -3.53
N VAL A 31 28.78 35.87 -2.73
CA VAL A 31 28.52 34.45 -3.00
C VAL A 31 27.51 34.37 -4.13
N THR A 32 27.99 34.01 -5.31
CA THR A 32 27.14 33.83 -6.50
C THR A 32 26.57 32.41 -6.57
N GLU A 33 25.49 32.22 -7.35
CA GLU A 33 24.98 30.88 -7.62
C GLU A 33 26.04 29.96 -8.26
N GLU A 34 26.91 30.53 -9.10
CA GLU A 34 28.04 29.79 -9.72
C GLU A 34 29.04 29.29 -8.66
N GLU A 35 29.29 30.09 -7.60
CA GLU A 35 30.15 29.66 -6.49
C GLU A 35 29.51 28.59 -5.65
N LYS A 36 28.18 28.67 -5.44
CA LYS A 36 27.42 27.62 -4.75
C LYS A 36 27.44 26.31 -5.54
N GLU A 37 27.16 26.35 -6.84
CA GLU A 37 27.25 25.18 -7.72
C GLU A 37 28.64 24.55 -7.70
N LYS A 38 29.67 25.37 -7.78
CA LYS A 38 31.07 24.90 -7.73
C LYS A 38 31.39 24.24 -6.40
N PHE A 39 31.00 24.84 -5.27
CA PHE A 39 31.19 24.27 -3.94
C PHE A 39 30.51 22.91 -3.82
N CYS A 40 29.23 22.81 -4.25
CA CYS A 40 28.48 21.57 -4.24
C CYS A 40 29.12 20.48 -5.11
N ALA A 41 29.57 20.85 -6.31
CA ALA A 41 30.26 19.91 -7.23
C ALA A 41 31.59 19.40 -6.65
N GLU A 42 32.39 20.26 -6.03
CA GLU A 42 33.65 19.89 -5.36
C GLU A 42 33.39 18.95 -4.19
N LEU A 43 32.36 19.24 -3.39
CA LEU A 43 31.99 18.41 -2.25
C LEU A 43 31.47 17.03 -2.69
N GLN A 44 30.64 16.98 -3.73
CA GLN A 44 30.16 15.75 -4.33
C GLN A 44 31.32 14.91 -4.88
N GLN A 45 32.23 15.50 -5.62
CA GLN A 45 33.41 14.80 -6.13
C GLN A 45 34.30 14.24 -5.00
N SER A 46 34.47 15.03 -3.93
CA SER A 46 35.20 14.58 -2.73
C SER A 46 34.51 13.41 -2.05
N PHE A 47 33.18 13.44 -1.95
CA PHE A 47 32.36 12.38 -1.42
C PHE A 47 32.52 11.08 -2.23
N GLU A 48 32.31 11.15 -3.55
CA GLU A 48 32.45 9.98 -4.42
C GLU A 48 33.86 9.37 -4.33
N THR A 49 34.89 10.22 -4.22
CA THR A 49 36.27 9.75 -4.08
C THR A 49 36.48 9.02 -2.77
N ALA A 50 35.98 9.57 -1.66
CA ALA A 50 36.07 8.96 -0.34
C ALA A 50 35.32 7.62 -0.27
N VAL A 51 34.09 7.59 -0.81
CA VAL A 51 33.25 6.38 -0.86
C VAL A 51 33.91 5.28 -1.68
N ARG A 52 34.44 5.59 -2.87
CA ARG A 52 35.15 4.62 -3.74
C ARG A 52 36.44 4.10 -3.08
N ALA A 53 37.13 4.95 -2.34
CA ALA A 53 38.30 4.56 -1.55
C ALA A 53 37.95 3.78 -0.29
N LYS A 54 36.66 3.68 0.07
CA LYS A 54 36.15 3.13 1.33
C LYS A 54 36.74 3.82 2.56
N ASP A 55 37.01 5.11 2.45
CA ASP A 55 37.49 5.94 3.56
C ASP A 55 36.28 6.33 4.43
N VAL A 56 36.02 5.52 5.44
CA VAL A 56 34.89 5.67 6.36
C VAL A 56 34.89 7.04 7.01
N GLN A 57 36.03 7.47 7.58
CA GLN A 57 36.09 8.72 8.33
C GLN A 57 35.85 9.94 7.43
N LYS A 58 36.49 9.95 6.27
CA LYS A 58 36.33 11.05 5.33
C LYS A 58 34.90 11.10 4.77
N THR A 59 34.28 9.92 4.51
CA THR A 59 32.88 9.85 4.06
C THR A 59 31.96 10.48 5.11
N ILE A 60 32.12 10.11 6.39
CA ILE A 60 31.34 10.66 7.49
C ILE A 60 31.55 12.18 7.62
N ASP A 61 32.79 12.65 7.55
CA ASP A 61 33.09 14.08 7.68
C ASP A 61 32.42 14.91 6.56
N ILE A 62 32.41 14.37 5.33
CA ILE A 62 31.73 15.01 4.19
C ILE A 62 30.19 14.95 4.38
N MET A 63 29.63 13.84 4.83
CA MET A 63 28.19 13.77 5.12
C MET A 63 27.75 14.78 6.19
N ARG A 64 28.57 14.99 7.20
CA ARG A 64 28.35 16.04 8.22
C ARG A 64 28.42 17.45 7.62
N GLU A 65 29.34 17.67 6.71
CA GLU A 65 29.45 18.94 5.99
C GLU A 65 28.19 19.20 5.13
N ILE A 66 27.74 18.19 4.39
CA ILE A 66 26.49 18.25 3.63
C ILE A 66 25.32 18.59 4.58
N ARG A 67 25.18 17.89 5.69
CA ARG A 67 24.09 18.11 6.65
C ARG A 67 24.08 19.53 7.22
N ARG A 68 25.24 20.11 7.53
CA ARG A 68 25.35 21.50 8.01
C ARG A 68 24.87 22.53 7.00
N ASN A 69 25.10 22.25 5.71
CA ASN A 69 24.80 23.17 4.61
C ASN A 69 23.45 22.86 3.93
N LEU A 70 22.72 21.86 4.41
CA LEU A 70 21.55 21.32 3.72
C LEU A 70 20.46 22.35 3.46
N LYS A 71 20.17 23.22 4.42
CA LYS A 71 19.13 24.25 4.32
C LYS A 71 19.42 25.27 3.23
N GLU A 72 20.68 25.55 3.01
CA GLU A 72 21.12 26.59 2.08
C GLU A 72 21.27 26.04 0.64
N TYR A 73 21.65 24.77 0.52
CA TYR A 73 21.98 24.13 -0.75
C TYR A 73 21.05 22.99 -1.13
N GLN A 74 19.82 22.96 -0.63
CA GLN A 74 18.90 21.85 -0.81
C GLN A 74 18.61 21.48 -2.28
N HIS A 75 18.77 22.38 -3.26
CA HIS A 75 18.57 22.13 -4.68
C HIS A 75 19.72 21.37 -5.36
N TYR A 76 20.89 21.30 -4.71
CA TYR A 76 22.11 20.75 -5.30
C TYR A 76 22.48 19.36 -4.78
N TRP A 77 21.77 18.91 -3.74
CA TRP A 77 22.10 17.68 -3.04
C TRP A 77 21.17 16.53 -3.42
N PHE A 78 21.59 15.34 -3.16
CA PHE A 78 20.85 14.11 -2.98
C PHE A 78 20.96 13.08 -4.09
N TRP A 79 21.07 13.48 -5.34
CA TRP A 79 21.15 12.53 -6.45
C TRP A 79 22.43 11.70 -6.32
N GLY A 80 22.25 10.44 -5.94
CA GLY A 80 23.32 9.47 -5.98
C GLY A 80 24.15 9.29 -4.69
N LEU A 81 24.05 10.14 -3.66
CA LEU A 81 24.84 9.98 -2.44
C LEU A 81 24.62 8.61 -1.79
N TYR A 82 23.39 8.26 -1.53
CA TYR A 82 23.02 6.98 -0.96
C TYR A 82 23.36 5.82 -1.90
N THR A 83 23.16 6.01 -3.20
CA THR A 83 23.49 5.03 -4.23
C THR A 83 24.98 4.72 -4.30
N GLU A 84 25.85 5.74 -4.18
CA GLU A 84 27.32 5.53 -4.18
C GLU A 84 27.76 4.72 -2.94
N ILE A 85 27.24 5.02 -1.74
CA ILE A 85 27.50 4.25 -0.52
C ILE A 85 27.05 2.79 -0.71
N TRP A 86 25.87 2.58 -1.31
CA TRP A 86 25.36 1.25 -1.55
C TRP A 86 26.22 0.45 -2.54
N LYS A 87 26.65 1.04 -3.65
CA LYS A 87 27.48 0.36 -4.68
C LYS A 87 28.73 -0.27 -4.11
N VAL A 88 29.37 0.37 -3.15
CA VAL A 88 30.58 -0.14 -2.50
C VAL A 88 30.32 -0.87 -1.19
N ARG A 89 29.06 -1.00 -0.78
CA ARG A 89 28.63 -1.64 0.46
C ARG A 89 29.15 -0.95 1.73
N LEU A 90 29.43 0.34 1.69
CA LEU A 90 29.99 1.09 2.81
C LEU A 90 28.97 1.28 3.96
N PHE A 91 27.67 1.18 3.67
CA PHE A 91 26.61 1.18 4.69
C PHE A 91 26.71 0.04 5.71
N ARG A 92 27.52 -0.99 5.45
CA ARG A 92 27.79 -2.08 6.40
C ARG A 92 28.67 -1.64 7.58
N ASP A 93 29.31 -0.49 7.47
CA ASP A 93 29.94 0.16 8.59
C ASP A 93 28.87 0.89 9.41
N GLU A 94 28.71 0.52 10.66
CA GLU A 94 27.66 1.02 11.54
C GLU A 94 27.71 2.55 11.72
N LYS A 95 28.92 3.14 11.72
CA LYS A 95 29.09 4.60 11.84
C LYS A 95 28.60 5.34 10.58
N VAL A 96 28.82 4.72 9.41
CA VAL A 96 28.34 5.28 8.14
C VAL A 96 26.82 5.19 8.09
N LEU A 97 26.23 4.06 8.46
CA LEU A 97 24.80 3.87 8.49
C LEU A 97 24.12 4.84 9.46
N GLU A 98 24.69 5.04 10.63
CA GLU A 98 24.17 6.02 11.60
C GLU A 98 24.21 7.46 11.06
N GLU A 99 25.30 7.86 10.40
CA GLU A 99 25.38 9.20 9.80
C GLU A 99 24.40 9.34 8.61
N MET A 100 24.14 8.25 7.88
CA MET A 100 23.10 8.21 6.83
C MET A 100 21.70 8.43 7.41
N ARG A 101 21.37 7.82 8.55
CA ARG A 101 20.10 8.05 9.25
C ARG A 101 19.95 9.50 9.65
N LEU A 102 20.95 10.10 10.27
CA LEU A 102 20.93 11.50 10.68
C LEU A 102 20.79 12.47 9.50
N LEU A 103 21.41 12.14 8.38
CA LEU A 103 21.26 12.93 7.15
C LEU A 103 19.86 12.77 6.55
N ALA A 104 19.30 11.56 6.56
CA ALA A 104 17.94 11.30 6.07
C ALA A 104 16.90 12.07 6.89
N GLU A 105 17.00 12.06 8.23
CA GLU A 105 16.11 12.85 9.12
C GLU A 105 16.15 14.33 8.81
N GLU A 106 17.35 14.90 8.59
CA GLU A 106 17.48 16.31 8.23
C GLU A 106 16.86 16.59 6.85
N ILE A 107 17.10 15.72 5.85
CA ILE A 107 16.48 15.80 4.52
C ILE A 107 14.94 15.83 4.66
N PHE A 108 14.37 14.90 5.43
CA PHE A 108 12.92 14.82 5.62
C PHE A 108 12.34 16.04 6.33
N SER A 109 13.15 16.74 7.14
CA SER A 109 12.71 17.93 7.87
C SER A 109 12.77 19.21 7.04
N VAL A 110 13.72 19.34 6.10
CA VAL A 110 14.00 20.62 5.43
C VAL A 110 13.75 20.62 3.94
N CYS A 111 13.75 19.44 3.28
CA CYS A 111 13.59 19.33 1.83
C CYS A 111 12.14 19.08 1.42
N PRO A 112 11.73 19.48 0.20
CA PRO A 112 10.43 19.16 -0.34
C PRO A 112 10.20 17.64 -0.40
N LYS A 113 8.94 17.19 -0.22
CA LYS A 113 8.60 15.75 -0.22
C LYS A 113 9.03 14.99 -1.48
N ASN A 114 9.08 15.67 -2.63
CA ASN A 114 9.53 15.06 -3.87
C ASN A 114 11.00 14.58 -3.83
N ASP A 115 11.82 15.18 -2.96
CA ASP A 115 13.23 14.84 -2.83
C ASP A 115 13.46 13.69 -1.83
N HIS A 116 12.42 13.28 -1.11
CA HIS A 116 12.51 12.19 -0.12
C HIS A 116 12.61 10.81 -0.77
N TRP A 117 12.15 10.66 -2.01
CA TRP A 117 12.02 9.38 -2.70
C TRP A 117 13.30 8.56 -2.75
N ASP A 118 14.37 9.15 -3.25
CA ASP A 118 15.65 8.45 -3.40
C ASP A 118 16.23 8.04 -2.06
N VAL A 119 16.03 8.86 -1.03
CA VAL A 119 16.49 8.58 0.33
C VAL A 119 15.68 7.43 0.94
N ILE A 120 14.35 7.48 0.87
CA ILE A 120 13.47 6.42 1.38
C ILE A 120 13.78 5.11 0.66
N ASP A 121 13.88 5.15 -0.66
CA ASP A 121 14.19 3.99 -1.47
C ASP A 121 15.53 3.35 -1.07
N CYS A 122 16.59 4.14 -1.03
CA CYS A 122 17.91 3.66 -0.67
C CYS A 122 17.97 3.16 0.78
N MET A 123 17.44 3.91 1.74
CA MET A 123 17.42 3.50 3.14
C MET A 123 16.62 2.21 3.34
N SER A 124 15.54 2.00 2.59
CA SER A 124 14.70 0.80 2.71
C SER A 124 15.46 -0.52 2.56
N TYR A 125 16.55 -0.55 1.79
CA TYR A 125 17.37 -1.75 1.62
C TYR A 125 18.74 -1.69 2.30
N MET A 126 19.15 -0.53 2.81
CA MET A 126 20.39 -0.36 3.59
C MET A 126 20.17 -0.48 5.10
N GLU A 127 18.99 -0.10 5.58
CA GLU A 127 18.61 -0.19 6.98
C GLU A 127 18.73 -1.62 7.53
N ASP A 128 19.03 -1.78 8.81
CA ASP A 128 19.08 -3.09 9.44
C ASP A 128 17.68 -3.68 9.69
N ASP A 129 17.64 -4.97 10.06
CA ASP A 129 16.39 -5.70 10.22
C ASP A 129 15.59 -5.24 11.46
N ASP A 130 16.26 -4.68 12.46
CA ASP A 130 15.61 -4.25 13.70
C ASP A 130 14.93 -2.88 13.55
N HIS A 131 15.43 -2.04 12.63
CA HIS A 131 14.94 -0.66 12.44
C HIS A 131 14.08 -0.47 11.20
N ILE A 132 14.11 -1.39 10.24
CA ILE A 132 13.42 -1.23 8.95
C ILE A 132 11.92 -1.05 9.10
N ASP A 133 11.28 -1.78 9.98
CA ASP A 133 9.82 -1.69 10.14
C ASP A 133 9.42 -0.30 10.64
N THR A 134 10.12 0.21 11.66
CA THR A 134 9.89 1.57 12.18
C THR A 134 10.16 2.65 11.13
N PHE A 135 11.21 2.48 10.33
CA PHE A 135 11.54 3.40 9.24
C PHE A 135 10.44 3.45 8.18
N LEU A 136 9.99 2.28 7.71
CA LEU A 136 8.93 2.19 6.70
C LEU A 136 7.58 2.71 7.23
N ASP A 137 7.23 2.42 8.48
CA ASP A 137 6.00 2.90 9.10
C ASP A 137 6.00 4.43 9.24
N THR A 138 7.20 5.02 9.42
CA THR A 138 7.34 6.47 9.59
C THR A 138 7.33 7.23 8.27
N TYR A 139 8.05 6.72 7.27
CA TYR A 139 8.38 7.49 6.06
C TYR A 139 7.75 6.95 4.78
N ALA A 140 7.38 5.67 4.70
CA ALA A 140 6.74 5.13 3.52
C ALA A 140 5.29 5.62 3.42
N SER A 141 5.01 6.44 2.41
CA SER A 141 3.64 6.91 2.15
C SER A 141 2.83 5.78 1.50
N ARG A 142 1.56 5.66 1.91
CA ARG A 142 0.65 4.65 1.32
C ARG A 142 0.27 4.94 -0.13
N GLU A 143 0.43 6.19 -0.56
CA GLU A 143 -0.01 6.62 -1.90
C GLU A 143 1.05 6.36 -2.96
N ASP A 144 2.33 6.48 -2.62
CA ASP A 144 3.43 6.47 -3.60
C ASP A 144 4.35 5.25 -3.48
N MET A 145 4.55 4.71 -2.26
CA MET A 145 5.35 3.50 -2.02
C MET A 145 4.68 2.63 -0.96
N SER A 146 4.20 1.47 -1.34
CA SER A 146 3.74 0.50 -0.35
C SER A 146 4.94 -0.10 0.39
N ARG A 147 4.76 -0.34 1.70
CA ARG A 147 5.73 -1.08 2.53
C ARG A 147 6.18 -2.38 1.84
N SER A 148 5.23 -3.11 1.26
CA SER A 148 5.50 -4.36 0.54
C SER A 148 6.41 -4.19 -0.68
N SER A 149 6.23 -3.10 -1.47
CA SER A 149 7.10 -2.81 -2.62
C SER A 149 8.53 -2.49 -2.19
N LEU A 150 8.69 -1.75 -1.10
CA LEU A 150 10.02 -1.45 -0.52
C LEU A 150 10.69 -2.69 0.06
N LEU A 151 9.95 -3.55 0.79
CA LEU A 151 10.47 -4.83 1.28
C LEU A 151 10.88 -5.77 0.13
N PHE A 152 10.07 -5.85 -0.93
CA PHE A 152 10.44 -6.61 -2.13
C PHE A 152 11.78 -6.13 -2.71
N LYS A 153 11.93 -4.81 -2.86
CA LYS A 153 13.16 -4.22 -3.35
C LYS A 153 14.33 -4.47 -2.41
N ARG A 154 14.13 -4.30 -1.09
CA ARG A 154 15.13 -4.61 -0.06
C ARG A 154 15.66 -6.03 -0.19
N TYR A 155 14.77 -7.02 -0.20
CA TYR A 155 15.18 -8.42 -0.26
C TYR A 155 15.87 -8.76 -1.58
N LYS A 156 15.38 -8.18 -2.70
CA LYS A 156 16.03 -8.31 -4.00
C LYS A 156 17.46 -7.76 -3.99
N MET A 157 17.67 -6.57 -3.43
CA MET A 157 18.98 -5.92 -3.36
C MET A 157 19.94 -6.62 -2.42
N ARG A 158 19.43 -7.29 -1.41
CA ARG A 158 20.22 -8.11 -0.45
C ARG A 158 20.40 -9.56 -0.88
N GLU A 159 19.78 -9.99 -1.99
CA GLU A 159 19.80 -11.37 -2.49
C GLU A 159 19.17 -12.39 -1.50
N GLU A 160 18.23 -11.93 -0.67
CA GLU A 160 17.50 -12.74 0.29
C GLU A 160 16.29 -13.41 -0.37
N LEU A 161 16.56 -14.37 -1.27
CA LEU A 161 15.55 -14.96 -2.17
C LEU A 161 14.40 -15.67 -1.44
N ASP A 162 14.65 -16.23 -0.28
CA ASP A 162 13.67 -16.88 0.59
C ASP A 162 12.63 -15.89 1.14
N LYS A 163 13.02 -14.63 1.35
CA LYS A 163 12.14 -13.56 1.81
C LYS A 163 11.39 -12.86 0.68
N ILE A 164 11.89 -12.93 -0.56
CA ILE A 164 11.26 -12.29 -1.73
C ILE A 164 9.90 -12.91 -2.03
N GLU A 165 9.81 -14.23 -2.06
CA GLU A 165 8.61 -14.92 -2.57
C GLU A 165 7.34 -14.61 -1.77
N PRO A 166 7.33 -14.64 -0.41
CA PRO A 166 6.14 -14.24 0.36
C PRO A 166 5.69 -12.80 0.09
N VAL A 167 6.63 -11.86 -0.02
CA VAL A 167 6.31 -10.45 -0.28
C VAL A 167 5.77 -10.28 -1.70
N ARG A 168 6.38 -10.93 -2.70
CA ARG A 168 5.90 -10.92 -4.08
C ARG A 168 4.47 -11.46 -4.21
N GLN A 169 4.18 -12.53 -3.50
CA GLN A 169 2.84 -13.12 -3.48
C GLN A 169 1.81 -12.19 -2.84
N GLY A 170 2.18 -11.53 -1.75
CA GLY A 170 1.34 -10.51 -1.12
C GLY A 170 1.04 -9.33 -2.05
N ILE A 171 2.06 -8.81 -2.75
CA ILE A 171 1.88 -7.75 -3.75
C ILE A 171 0.96 -8.23 -4.88
N LEU A 172 1.22 -9.42 -5.43
CA LEU A 172 0.41 -9.98 -6.53
C LEU A 172 -1.05 -10.13 -6.11
N TRP A 173 -1.29 -10.71 -4.94
CA TRP A 173 -2.65 -10.86 -4.42
C TRP A 173 -3.34 -9.50 -4.26
N TRP A 174 -2.65 -8.51 -3.75
CA TRP A 174 -3.22 -7.17 -3.59
C TRP A 174 -3.55 -6.50 -4.92
N GLU A 175 -2.63 -6.45 -5.83
CA GLU A 175 -2.90 -5.85 -7.14
C GLU A 175 -4.11 -6.51 -7.81
N LEU A 176 -4.21 -7.83 -7.68
CA LEU A 176 -5.36 -8.57 -8.19
C LEU A 176 -6.66 -8.24 -7.44
N SER A 177 -6.63 -8.20 -6.11
CA SER A 177 -7.78 -7.78 -5.31
C SER A 177 -8.19 -6.35 -5.61
N HIS A 178 -7.22 -5.43 -5.81
CA HIS A 178 -7.50 -4.05 -6.17
C HIS A 178 -8.15 -3.89 -7.55
N ILE A 179 -7.67 -4.61 -8.55
CA ILE A 179 -8.31 -4.62 -9.87
C ILE A 179 -9.77 -5.07 -9.76
N ILE A 180 -10.03 -6.04 -8.88
CA ILE A 180 -11.38 -6.54 -8.63
C ILE A 180 -12.19 -5.52 -7.83
N THR A 181 -11.62 -4.92 -6.79
CA THR A 181 -12.32 -3.99 -5.89
C THR A 181 -12.40 -2.57 -6.40
N ALA A 182 -11.46 -2.07 -7.20
CA ALA A 182 -11.53 -0.74 -7.82
C ALA A 182 -12.78 -0.58 -8.70
N ALA A 183 -13.27 -1.68 -9.26
CA ALA A 183 -14.59 -1.72 -9.89
C ALA A 183 -15.74 -1.86 -8.86
N ASN A 184 -15.44 -2.07 -7.56
CA ASN A 184 -16.43 -2.20 -6.50
C ASN A 184 -17.05 -0.89 -6.04
N ASP A 185 -16.38 0.24 -6.26
CA ASP A 185 -16.92 1.59 -5.95
C ASP A 185 -18.13 1.94 -6.80
N TRP A 186 -18.41 1.16 -7.84
CA TRP A 186 -19.66 1.18 -8.56
C TRP A 186 -20.72 0.38 -7.79
N GLN A 187 -21.25 1.02 -6.79
CA GLN A 187 -22.35 0.45 -6.02
C GLN A 187 -23.56 0.28 -6.93
N LEU A 188 -24.29 -0.83 -6.78
CA LEU A 188 -25.48 -1.16 -7.56
C LEU A 188 -26.48 0.01 -7.74
N TYR A 189 -26.52 0.94 -6.78
CA TYR A 189 -27.39 2.12 -6.82
C TYR A 189 -26.81 3.32 -7.58
N LEU A 190 -25.53 3.33 -7.93
CA LEU A 190 -24.90 4.37 -8.72
C LEU A 190 -24.93 4.05 -10.22
N CYS A 191 -24.85 2.77 -10.57
CA CYS A 191 -24.95 2.32 -11.95
C CYS A 191 -26.44 2.20 -12.37
N LYS A 192 -26.83 2.95 -13.38
CA LYS A 192 -28.22 2.92 -13.90
C LYS A 192 -28.43 1.91 -15.02
N ASP A 193 -27.35 1.47 -15.66
CA ASP A 193 -27.39 0.54 -16.79
C ASP A 193 -26.89 -0.85 -16.38
N PRO A 194 -27.79 -1.86 -16.28
CA PRO A 194 -27.42 -3.22 -15.91
C PRO A 194 -26.49 -3.89 -16.92
N ASN A 195 -26.53 -3.55 -18.21
CA ASN A 195 -25.61 -4.12 -19.19
C ASN A 195 -24.19 -3.63 -18.97
N HIS A 196 -24.02 -2.34 -18.62
CA HIS A 196 -22.74 -1.78 -18.26
C HIS A 196 -22.16 -2.47 -17.04
N PHE A 197 -22.99 -2.78 -16.07
CA PHE A 197 -22.58 -3.45 -14.84
C PHE A 197 -22.18 -4.92 -15.09
N ILE A 198 -22.91 -5.64 -15.98
CA ILE A 198 -22.52 -6.99 -16.42
C ILE A 198 -21.18 -6.95 -17.13
N TRP A 199 -20.97 -6.02 -18.07
CA TRP A 199 -19.68 -5.87 -18.74
C TRP A 199 -18.53 -5.66 -17.72
N PHE A 200 -18.77 -4.88 -16.69
CA PHE A 200 -17.82 -4.70 -15.59
C PHE A 200 -17.52 -6.01 -14.88
N CYS A 201 -18.54 -6.76 -14.50
CA CYS A 201 -18.39 -8.06 -13.85
C CYS A 201 -17.66 -9.08 -14.75
N GLU A 202 -17.98 -9.10 -16.05
CA GLU A 202 -17.32 -9.96 -17.05
C GLU A 202 -15.84 -9.60 -17.20
N THR A 203 -15.51 -8.31 -17.17
CA THR A 203 -14.11 -7.84 -17.20
C THR A 203 -13.35 -8.33 -15.96
N GLN A 204 -13.91 -8.18 -14.77
CA GLN A 204 -13.33 -8.68 -13.53
C GLN A 204 -13.15 -10.19 -13.55
N LEU A 205 -14.17 -10.91 -13.96
CA LEU A 205 -14.12 -12.37 -14.11
C LEU A 205 -13.06 -12.77 -15.14
N GLY A 206 -12.89 -11.98 -16.20
CA GLY A 206 -11.83 -12.16 -17.19
C GLY A 206 -10.43 -12.05 -16.57
N TYR A 207 -10.19 -11.08 -15.73
CA TYR A 207 -8.93 -10.94 -14.98
C TYR A 207 -8.70 -12.10 -14.02
N LEU A 208 -9.71 -12.47 -13.24
CA LEU A 208 -9.63 -13.61 -12.33
C LEU A 208 -9.40 -14.94 -13.07
N ASN A 209 -10.04 -15.13 -14.22
CA ASN A 209 -9.81 -16.28 -15.08
C ASN A 209 -8.42 -16.26 -15.73
N ALA A 210 -7.91 -15.08 -16.11
CA ALA A 210 -6.54 -14.96 -16.62
C ALA A 210 -5.52 -15.34 -15.55
N VAL A 211 -5.71 -14.92 -14.31
CA VAL A 211 -4.90 -15.32 -13.16
C VAL A 211 -5.02 -16.83 -12.92
N ASN A 212 -6.23 -17.39 -13.00
CA ASN A 212 -6.46 -18.82 -12.87
C ASN A 212 -5.94 -19.64 -14.06
N ASN A 213 -5.87 -19.07 -15.26
CA ASN A 213 -5.27 -19.72 -16.43
C ASN A 213 -3.74 -19.76 -16.36
N LEU A 214 -3.12 -18.89 -15.59
CA LEU A 214 -1.74 -19.04 -15.13
C LEU A 214 -1.61 -20.19 -14.13
N PHE A 215 -2.73 -20.79 -13.70
CA PHE A 215 -2.83 -21.79 -12.65
C PHE A 215 -3.67 -22.97 -13.11
N PRO A 216 -3.26 -24.21 -12.84
CA PRO A 216 -3.88 -25.43 -13.41
C PRO A 216 -5.30 -25.71 -12.96
N ASP A 217 -5.84 -25.09 -11.94
CA ASP A 217 -7.22 -25.23 -11.51
C ASP A 217 -8.15 -24.30 -12.31
N LYS A 218 -8.63 -24.84 -13.43
CA LYS A 218 -9.52 -24.15 -14.38
C LYS A 218 -10.97 -23.98 -13.92
N LYS A 219 -11.25 -23.99 -12.62
CA LYS A 219 -12.61 -23.87 -12.13
C LYS A 219 -13.01 -22.41 -12.03
N HIS A 220 -14.22 -22.11 -12.52
CA HIS A 220 -14.79 -20.77 -12.42
C HIS A 220 -14.76 -20.26 -11.00
N LEU A 221 -14.33 -19.01 -10.82
CA LEU A 221 -14.25 -18.36 -9.51
C LEU A 221 -15.60 -18.29 -8.79
N ILE A 222 -16.70 -18.23 -9.56
CA ILE A 222 -18.05 -18.24 -9.02
C ILE A 222 -18.51 -19.67 -8.68
N SER A 223 -18.11 -20.68 -9.44
CA SER A 223 -18.68 -22.03 -9.34
C SER A 223 -17.70 -23.14 -8.93
N GLY A 224 -16.48 -22.86 -8.57
CA GLY A 224 -15.43 -23.86 -8.69
C GLY A 224 -14.69 -24.34 -7.46
N GLY A 225 -14.95 -23.82 -6.27
CA GLY A 225 -14.24 -24.24 -5.06
C GLY A 225 -14.98 -25.31 -4.28
N THR A 226 -14.25 -26.30 -3.77
CA THR A 226 -14.78 -27.28 -2.79
C THR A 226 -14.76 -26.75 -1.35
N GLY A 227 -14.35 -25.50 -1.12
CA GLY A 227 -14.30 -24.86 0.17
C GLY A 227 -13.99 -23.36 0.04
N PRO A 228 -14.04 -22.60 1.15
CA PRO A 228 -13.62 -21.22 1.16
C PRO A 228 -12.12 -21.14 0.89
N ASP A 229 -11.76 -20.20 0.06
CA ASP A 229 -10.36 -19.85 -0.25
C ASP A 229 -10.16 -18.35 -0.14
N LEU A 230 -8.95 -17.87 -0.41
CA LEU A 230 -8.62 -16.45 -0.30
C LEU A 230 -9.42 -15.52 -1.25
N TRP A 231 -10.15 -16.07 -2.22
CA TRP A 231 -11.00 -15.33 -3.16
C TRP A 231 -12.50 -15.38 -2.81
N CYS A 232 -12.87 -15.86 -1.64
CA CYS A 232 -14.27 -16.05 -1.29
C CYS A 232 -15.05 -14.73 -1.22
N GLU A 233 -14.45 -13.63 -0.80
CA GLU A 233 -15.11 -12.32 -0.79
C GLU A 233 -15.41 -11.84 -2.20
N GLU A 234 -14.41 -11.87 -3.08
CA GLU A 234 -14.56 -11.47 -4.49
C GLU A 234 -15.64 -12.28 -5.19
N ARG A 235 -15.70 -13.58 -4.94
CA ARG A 235 -16.75 -14.45 -5.49
C ARG A 235 -18.13 -14.08 -4.98
N ILE A 236 -18.28 -13.80 -3.70
CA ILE A 236 -19.56 -13.37 -3.10
C ILE A 236 -20.00 -12.04 -3.72
N GLN A 237 -19.08 -11.08 -3.85
CA GLN A 237 -19.39 -9.78 -4.43
C GLN A 237 -19.77 -9.88 -5.91
N LEU A 238 -19.04 -10.64 -6.72
CA LEU A 238 -19.35 -10.88 -8.12
C LEU A 238 -20.72 -11.55 -8.29
N GLY A 239 -20.99 -12.62 -7.53
CA GLY A 239 -22.26 -13.32 -7.56
C GLY A 239 -23.44 -12.41 -7.25
N MET A 240 -23.31 -11.52 -6.25
CA MET A 240 -24.31 -10.51 -5.92
C MET A 240 -24.59 -9.55 -7.07
N ARG A 241 -23.53 -9.08 -7.75
CA ARG A 241 -23.65 -8.12 -8.84
C ARG A 241 -24.22 -8.73 -10.09
N TYR A 242 -23.78 -9.92 -10.47
CA TYR A 242 -24.34 -10.68 -11.57
C TYR A 242 -25.84 -10.94 -11.35
N SER A 243 -26.17 -11.45 -10.17
CA SER A 243 -27.57 -11.73 -9.83
C SER A 243 -28.44 -10.50 -9.97
N ALA A 244 -28.04 -9.37 -9.37
CA ALA A 244 -28.78 -8.11 -9.47
C ALA A 244 -28.95 -7.63 -10.89
N SER A 245 -27.87 -7.68 -11.70
CA SER A 245 -27.86 -7.20 -13.08
C SER A 245 -28.73 -8.06 -14.00
N PHE A 246 -28.62 -9.39 -13.89
CA PHE A 246 -29.45 -10.31 -14.66
C PHE A 246 -30.92 -10.20 -14.27
N ALA A 247 -31.24 -10.04 -12.98
CA ALA A 247 -32.59 -9.79 -12.52
C ALA A 247 -33.19 -8.52 -13.13
N LYS A 248 -32.38 -7.45 -13.15
CA LYS A 248 -32.79 -6.15 -13.77
C LYS A 248 -33.03 -6.25 -15.26
N LEU A 249 -32.32 -7.14 -15.95
CA LEU A 249 -32.50 -7.44 -17.39
C LEU A 249 -33.61 -8.46 -17.66
N GLY A 250 -34.25 -9.02 -16.65
CA GLY A 250 -35.25 -10.06 -16.78
C GLY A 250 -34.68 -11.46 -17.13
N LYS A 251 -33.37 -11.64 -17.04
CA LYS A 251 -32.66 -12.92 -17.22
C LYS A 251 -32.68 -13.69 -15.91
N MET A 252 -33.86 -14.27 -15.62
CA MET A 252 -34.13 -14.78 -14.26
C MET A 252 -33.35 -16.04 -13.91
N ASP A 253 -33.11 -16.94 -14.85
CA ASP A 253 -32.35 -18.18 -14.57
C ASP A 253 -30.90 -17.86 -14.27
N GLU A 254 -30.26 -17.02 -15.08
CA GLU A 254 -28.90 -16.54 -14.83
C GLU A 254 -28.79 -15.74 -13.51
N ALA A 255 -29.84 -14.98 -13.17
CA ALA A 255 -29.89 -14.26 -11.89
C ALA A 255 -29.93 -15.21 -10.70
N TYR A 256 -30.72 -16.28 -10.77
CA TYR A 256 -30.80 -17.27 -9.71
C TYR A 256 -29.54 -18.12 -9.61
N ASP A 257 -28.95 -18.53 -10.73
CA ASP A 257 -27.70 -19.29 -10.75
C ASP A 257 -26.57 -18.49 -10.04
N ALA A 258 -26.42 -17.19 -10.39
CA ALA A 258 -25.43 -16.33 -9.75
C ALA A 258 -25.72 -16.10 -8.25
N PHE A 259 -26.98 -15.97 -7.87
CA PHE A 259 -27.37 -15.77 -6.47
C PHE A 259 -27.13 -17.03 -5.64
N GLU A 260 -27.45 -18.19 -6.17
CA GLU A 260 -27.20 -19.48 -5.51
C GLU A 260 -25.69 -19.73 -5.33
N ASP A 261 -24.88 -19.45 -6.35
CA ASP A 261 -23.42 -19.57 -6.25
C ASP A 261 -22.86 -18.66 -5.16
N MET A 262 -23.29 -17.40 -5.09
CA MET A 262 -22.93 -16.47 -4.02
C MET A 262 -23.24 -17.03 -2.63
N ILE A 263 -24.49 -17.51 -2.45
CA ILE A 263 -24.94 -18.06 -1.16
C ILE A 263 -24.11 -19.29 -0.80
N ARG A 264 -23.85 -20.17 -1.74
CA ARG A 264 -23.03 -21.38 -1.52
C ARG A 264 -21.62 -21.04 -1.02
N VAL A 265 -20.96 -20.05 -1.62
CA VAL A 265 -19.63 -19.59 -1.17
C VAL A 265 -19.71 -19.00 0.24
N MET A 266 -20.76 -18.22 0.53
CA MET A 266 -20.98 -17.65 1.86
C MET A 266 -21.27 -18.73 2.91
N GLU A 267 -22.11 -19.72 2.60
CA GLU A 267 -22.36 -20.88 3.47
C GLU A 267 -21.07 -21.61 3.82
N GLN A 268 -20.21 -21.84 2.83
CA GLN A 268 -18.91 -22.46 3.05
C GLN A 268 -18.01 -21.62 3.95
N ALA A 269 -17.93 -20.34 3.71
CA ALA A 269 -17.11 -19.43 4.52
C ALA A 269 -17.61 -19.35 5.97
N MET A 270 -18.92 -19.27 6.17
CA MET A 270 -19.53 -19.14 7.50
C MET A 270 -19.65 -20.47 8.26
N SER A 271 -19.44 -21.61 7.61
CA SER A 271 -19.49 -22.94 8.22
C SER A 271 -18.19 -23.39 8.88
N ILE A 272 -17.13 -22.62 8.76
CA ILE A 272 -15.85 -22.93 9.43
C ILE A 272 -16.05 -22.89 10.94
N VAL A 273 -15.57 -23.93 11.62
CA VAL A 273 -15.76 -24.11 13.06
C VAL A 273 -14.65 -23.45 13.87
N ASP A 274 -13.45 -23.40 13.32
CA ASP A 274 -12.28 -22.82 13.98
C ASP A 274 -12.45 -21.31 14.14
N GLU A 275 -12.06 -20.78 15.29
CA GLU A 275 -12.14 -19.35 15.58
C GLU A 275 -11.09 -18.56 14.79
N GLU A 276 -9.92 -19.16 14.60
CA GLU A 276 -8.80 -18.63 13.79
C GLU A 276 -8.34 -19.71 12.83
N PHE A 277 -8.13 -19.34 11.57
CA PHE A 277 -7.70 -20.25 10.51
C PHE A 277 -6.99 -19.51 9.40
N GLU A 278 -6.44 -20.24 8.45
CA GLU A 278 -5.78 -19.63 7.28
C GLU A 278 -6.53 -19.99 6.01
N LEU A 279 -6.80 -18.99 5.17
CA LEU A 279 -7.34 -19.15 3.83
C LEU A 279 -6.20 -19.07 2.82
N GLY A 280 -6.03 -20.12 2.06
CA GLY A 280 -5.07 -20.19 0.96
C GLY A 280 -5.77 -20.39 -0.38
N CYS A 281 -4.99 -20.58 -1.44
CA CYS A 281 -5.50 -21.02 -2.72
C CYS A 281 -4.59 -22.08 -3.34
N SER A 282 -5.15 -22.84 -4.30
CA SER A 282 -4.42 -23.87 -5.03
C SER A 282 -3.49 -23.32 -6.14
N SER A 283 -3.48 -22.01 -6.32
CA SER A 283 -2.68 -21.34 -7.35
C SER A 283 -1.18 -21.55 -7.13
N PRO A 284 -0.42 -22.08 -8.11
CA PRO A 284 1.03 -22.21 -7.98
C PRO A 284 1.78 -20.88 -7.77
N ALA A 285 1.26 -19.77 -8.28
CA ALA A 285 1.88 -18.45 -8.08
C ALA A 285 1.66 -17.88 -6.69
N LEU A 286 0.63 -18.37 -5.99
CA LEU A 286 0.32 -18.02 -4.61
C LEU A 286 0.51 -19.22 -3.68
N LYS A 287 1.31 -20.21 -4.11
CA LYS A 287 1.56 -21.41 -3.32
C LYS A 287 2.22 -21.05 -2.00
N GLY A 288 1.53 -21.37 -0.90
CA GLY A 288 1.98 -21.06 0.45
C GLY A 288 1.62 -19.66 0.93
N PHE A 289 1.00 -18.83 0.09
CA PHE A 289 0.39 -17.58 0.54
C PHE A 289 -0.96 -17.87 1.20
N THR A 290 -1.16 -17.33 2.40
CA THR A 290 -2.39 -17.49 3.17
C THR A 290 -2.82 -16.16 3.77
N LEU A 291 -4.14 -15.98 3.93
CA LEU A 291 -4.73 -14.92 4.72
C LEU A 291 -5.06 -15.47 6.11
N LYS A 292 -4.55 -14.81 7.13
CA LYS A 292 -5.00 -15.08 8.51
C LYS A 292 -6.45 -14.66 8.62
N SER A 293 -7.28 -15.58 9.09
CA SER A 293 -8.71 -15.37 9.09
C SER A 293 -9.28 -15.69 10.46
N LYS A 294 -10.22 -14.88 10.90
CA LYS A 294 -10.92 -15.07 12.18
C LYS A 294 -12.35 -14.57 12.09
N PHE A 295 -13.20 -15.08 12.92
CA PHE A 295 -14.52 -14.52 13.10
C PHE A 295 -14.50 -13.36 14.09
N CYS A 296 -15.16 -12.26 13.69
CA CYS A 296 -15.34 -11.07 14.51
C CYS A 296 -16.82 -10.77 14.70
N TRP A 297 -17.13 -9.85 15.61
CA TRP A 297 -18.48 -9.41 15.88
C TRP A 297 -18.60 -7.91 15.66
N GLN A 298 -19.56 -7.49 14.84
CA GLN A 298 -19.85 -6.10 14.57
C GLN A 298 -21.14 -5.66 15.24
N LYS A 299 -21.09 -4.56 16.00
CA LYS A 299 -22.26 -3.98 16.67
C LYS A 299 -23.12 -3.19 15.68
N GLU A 300 -24.42 -3.52 15.64
CA GLU A 300 -25.41 -2.80 14.85
C GLU A 300 -26.77 -2.87 15.52
N ASN A 301 -27.39 -1.71 15.82
CA ASN A 301 -28.75 -1.60 16.36
C ASN A 301 -29.02 -2.49 17.60
N GLY A 302 -28.08 -2.52 18.55
CA GLY A 302 -28.25 -3.28 19.79
C GLY A 302 -27.97 -4.77 19.69
N LYS A 303 -27.50 -5.24 18.53
CA LYS A 303 -27.10 -6.63 18.29
C LYS A 303 -25.67 -6.69 17.78
N GLU A 304 -25.05 -7.84 17.94
CA GLU A 304 -23.79 -8.16 17.31
C GLU A 304 -23.98 -9.18 16.20
N TYR A 305 -23.35 -8.92 15.06
CA TYR A 305 -23.40 -9.78 13.89
C TYR A 305 -22.03 -10.39 13.63
N LYS A 306 -22.00 -11.71 13.43
CA LYS A 306 -20.78 -12.45 13.08
C LYS A 306 -20.34 -12.10 11.65
N LEU A 307 -19.08 -11.85 11.48
CA LEU A 307 -18.45 -11.61 10.19
C LEU A 307 -17.12 -12.35 10.11
N LEU A 308 -16.68 -12.67 8.90
CA LEU A 308 -15.35 -13.21 8.66
C LEU A 308 -14.41 -12.07 8.31
N CYS A 309 -13.34 -11.95 9.08
CA CYS A 309 -12.24 -11.03 8.87
C CYS A 309 -11.05 -11.80 8.29
N MET A 310 -10.49 -11.32 7.21
CA MET A 310 -9.30 -11.88 6.54
C MET A 310 -8.22 -10.82 6.56
N GLU A 311 -7.07 -11.15 7.12
CA GLU A 311 -5.98 -10.20 7.36
C GLU A 311 -4.70 -10.65 6.67
N HIS A 312 -4.00 -9.73 6.03
CA HIS A 312 -2.64 -9.92 5.57
C HIS A 312 -1.86 -8.61 5.69
N ASN A 313 -0.91 -8.59 6.62
CA ASN A 313 -0.06 -7.42 6.89
C ASN A 313 -0.89 -6.13 7.13
N GLU A 314 -0.97 -5.27 6.12
CA GLU A 314 -1.62 -3.95 6.19
C GLU A 314 -3.10 -3.98 5.75
N TRP A 315 -3.67 -5.18 5.51
CA TRP A 315 -4.94 -5.32 4.81
C TRP A 315 -5.94 -6.16 5.55
N THR A 316 -7.17 -5.70 5.54
CA THR A 316 -8.30 -6.40 6.12
C THR A 316 -9.44 -6.42 5.12
N SER A 317 -9.88 -7.63 4.77
CA SER A 317 -11.05 -7.89 3.95
C SER A 317 -12.14 -8.54 4.80
N TRP A 318 -13.41 -8.33 4.46
CA TRP A 318 -14.52 -8.67 5.34
C TRP A 318 -15.66 -9.32 4.59
N ILE A 319 -16.08 -10.52 4.99
CA ILE A 319 -17.35 -11.09 4.58
C ILE A 319 -18.38 -10.77 5.66
N ILE A 320 -19.32 -9.89 5.34
CA ILE A 320 -20.39 -9.44 6.23
C ILE A 320 -21.74 -9.95 5.70
N PRO A 321 -22.23 -11.13 6.11
CA PRO A 321 -23.49 -11.69 5.61
C PRO A 321 -24.66 -10.74 5.75
N ARG A 322 -24.69 -9.97 6.84
CA ARG A 322 -25.70 -8.95 7.10
C ARG A 322 -25.75 -7.86 6.03
N TYR A 323 -24.61 -7.48 5.46
CA TYR A 323 -24.54 -6.52 4.35
C TYR A 323 -25.27 -7.07 3.12
N TYR A 324 -24.99 -8.30 2.73
CA TYR A 324 -25.60 -8.93 1.57
C TYR A 324 -27.11 -9.17 1.76
N GLN A 325 -27.53 -9.56 2.96
CA GLN A 325 -28.95 -9.67 3.33
C GLN A 325 -29.70 -8.34 3.14
N LYS A 326 -29.07 -7.21 3.45
CA LYS A 326 -29.64 -5.87 3.22
C LYS A 326 -29.63 -5.50 1.73
N SER A 327 -28.58 -5.85 1.02
CA SER A 327 -28.35 -5.46 -0.38
C SER A 327 -29.42 -6.06 -1.32
N VAL A 328 -29.97 -7.24 -1.02
CA VAL A 328 -31.07 -7.83 -1.81
C VAL A 328 -32.39 -7.05 -1.74
N LYS A 329 -32.47 -6.02 -0.88
CA LYS A 329 -33.63 -5.09 -0.83
C LYS A 329 -33.56 -4.04 -1.95
N ASN A 330 -32.44 -3.94 -2.65
CA ASN A 330 -32.30 -3.05 -3.79
C ASN A 330 -33.34 -3.39 -4.89
N SER A 331 -33.83 -2.36 -5.57
CA SER A 331 -34.89 -2.50 -6.59
C SER A 331 -34.47 -3.38 -7.79
N TRP A 332 -33.19 -3.65 -7.98
CA TRP A 332 -32.73 -4.54 -9.04
C TRP A 332 -33.14 -6.00 -8.77
N PHE A 333 -33.42 -6.36 -7.52
CA PHE A 333 -33.92 -7.67 -7.12
C PHE A 333 -35.46 -7.78 -7.08
N ASP A 334 -36.22 -6.71 -7.46
CA ASP A 334 -37.68 -6.72 -7.35
C ASP A 334 -38.33 -7.89 -8.10
N ALA A 335 -37.84 -8.19 -9.30
CA ALA A 335 -38.35 -9.30 -10.10
C ALA A 335 -38.06 -10.67 -9.44
N MET A 336 -36.90 -10.84 -8.83
CA MET A 336 -36.56 -12.06 -8.09
C MET A 336 -37.43 -12.21 -6.83
N ARG A 337 -37.64 -11.12 -6.07
CA ARG A 337 -38.46 -11.16 -4.84
C ARG A 337 -39.92 -11.52 -5.09
N ALA A 338 -40.39 -11.33 -6.33
CA ALA A 338 -41.75 -11.74 -6.72
C ALA A 338 -41.86 -13.25 -7.06
N ASP A 339 -40.75 -13.98 -7.12
CA ASP A 339 -40.71 -15.41 -7.47
C ASP A 339 -40.42 -16.27 -6.23
N ARG A 340 -41.16 -17.35 -6.08
CA ARG A 340 -41.00 -18.31 -4.95
C ARG A 340 -39.59 -18.91 -4.81
N ARG A 341 -38.82 -18.97 -5.88
CA ARG A 341 -37.43 -19.43 -5.84
C ARG A 341 -36.59 -18.54 -4.94
N PHE A 342 -36.89 -17.25 -4.87
CA PHE A 342 -36.19 -16.30 -4.03
C PHE A 342 -36.31 -16.64 -2.55
N ASP A 343 -37.48 -17.04 -2.07
CA ASP A 343 -37.73 -17.28 -0.66
C ASP A 343 -36.79 -18.37 -0.10
N ALA A 344 -36.62 -19.46 -0.84
CA ALA A 344 -35.73 -20.55 -0.44
C ALA A 344 -34.25 -20.15 -0.41
N LEU A 345 -33.81 -19.36 -1.37
CA LEU A 345 -32.42 -18.85 -1.40
C LEU A 345 -32.19 -17.79 -0.33
N PHE A 346 -33.17 -16.89 -0.13
CA PHE A 346 -33.09 -15.89 0.90
C PHE A 346 -33.06 -16.50 2.31
N GLU A 347 -33.82 -17.58 2.56
CA GLU A 347 -33.74 -18.32 3.82
C GLU A 347 -32.34 -18.91 4.06
N ARG A 348 -31.66 -19.38 3.03
CA ARG A 348 -30.28 -19.86 3.12
C ARG A 348 -29.32 -18.70 3.44
N LEU A 349 -29.45 -17.56 2.76
CA LEU A 349 -28.68 -16.36 3.04
C LEU A 349 -28.92 -15.87 4.48
N ASP A 350 -30.17 -15.90 4.93
CA ASP A 350 -30.54 -15.50 6.29
C ASP A 350 -29.87 -16.37 7.36
N LYS A 351 -29.73 -17.67 7.10
CA LYS A 351 -29.00 -18.60 7.97
C LYS A 351 -27.50 -18.30 8.10
N CYS A 352 -26.91 -17.64 7.10
CA CYS A 352 -25.53 -17.16 7.19
C CYS A 352 -25.39 -15.94 8.11
N VAL A 353 -26.49 -15.25 8.41
CA VAL A 353 -26.52 -14.06 9.28
C VAL A 353 -26.63 -14.50 10.73
N ILE A 354 -25.51 -14.77 11.35
CA ILE A 354 -25.46 -15.16 12.77
C ILE A 354 -25.41 -13.89 13.62
N CYS A 355 -26.36 -13.76 14.57
CA CYS A 355 -26.42 -12.62 15.47
C CYS A 355 -26.62 -13.05 16.92
N ARG A 356 -26.20 -12.18 17.84
CA ARG A 356 -26.47 -12.33 19.30
C ARG A 356 -26.89 -10.98 19.89
N GLU A 357 -27.65 -11.02 20.98
CA GLU A 357 -27.99 -9.83 21.75
C GLU A 357 -26.77 -9.35 22.53
N ILE A 358 -26.61 -8.03 22.62
CA ILE A 358 -25.54 -7.42 23.42
C ILE A 358 -25.92 -7.59 24.88
N SER A 359 -25.06 -8.23 25.66
CA SER A 359 -25.27 -8.37 27.12
C SER A 359 -25.25 -6.98 27.77
N PRO A 360 -26.24 -6.65 28.64
CA PRO A 360 -26.29 -5.31 29.25
C PRO A 360 -25.08 -4.97 30.14
N ASN A 361 -24.16 -5.91 30.35
CA ASN A 361 -23.01 -5.79 31.26
C ASN A 361 -21.65 -5.76 30.51
N GLU A 362 -21.60 -5.66 29.16
CA GLU A 362 -20.44 -5.38 28.34
C GLU A 362 -20.61 -4.02 27.63
#